data_544ae6094bde72abbf5cda1016aac252
#
_entry.id   544ae6094bde72abbf5cda1016aac252
#
_cell.length_a   1.000
_cell.length_b   1.000
_cell.length_c   1.000
_cell.angle_alpha   90.00
_cell.angle_beta   90.00
_cell.angle_gamma   90.00
#
_symmetry.space_group_name_H-M   'P 1'
#
loop_
_entity.id
_entity.type
_entity.pdbx_description
1 polymer ?
#
loop_
_entity_poly.entity_id
_entity_poly.type
_entity_poly.pdbx_seq_one_letter_code
_entity_poly.pdbx_strand_id
1 'polypeptide(L)'
;MPIEPSDASESAATPDELLARRAAAVTIRPVRFDDLDNILALIEPFVERDVLLPRSEGELIELLPSSFVAEDAGRLVGYVGLEIYSIKLAEVRSLAVAIDHQRLGIGQRLVQACVDLARRKGIIEVMAITSKEDFFRLCGFDFTLPGEKKALFIHTTQS
;
A
#
# COMPACT_ATOMS: atom_id res chain seq x y z
N MET A 1 -6.51 -4.68 61.53
CA MET A 1 -5.74 -4.46 60.29
C MET A 1 -6.73 -4.13 59.20
N PRO A 2 -6.84 -2.87 58.78
CA PRO A 2 -7.65 -2.56 57.63
C PRO A 2 -6.88 -2.98 56.35
N ILE A 3 -7.56 -3.71 55.50
CA ILE A 3 -7.08 -4.09 54.17
C ILE A 3 -7.23 -2.85 53.30
N GLU A 4 -6.10 -2.26 52.86
CA GLU A 4 -6.14 -1.20 51.88
C GLU A 4 -6.65 -1.76 50.53
N PRO A 5 -7.58 -1.09 49.83
CA PRO A 5 -7.93 -1.46 48.49
C PRO A 5 -6.75 -1.15 47.58
N SER A 6 -6.21 -2.16 46.93
CA SER A 6 -5.29 -2.04 45.82
C SER A 6 -5.97 -1.23 44.71
N ASP A 7 -5.64 0.04 44.63
CA ASP A 7 -6.02 0.92 43.52
C ASP A 7 -5.15 0.57 42.32
N ALA A 8 -5.52 -0.48 41.62
CA ALA A 8 -5.05 -0.73 40.27
C ALA A 8 -5.86 0.17 39.34
N SER A 9 -5.53 1.45 39.29
CA SER A 9 -5.96 2.33 38.22
C SER A 9 -5.29 1.86 36.92
N GLU A 10 -5.95 0.93 36.23
CA GLU A 10 -5.66 0.62 34.82
C GLU A 10 -5.90 1.92 34.07
N SER A 11 -4.83 2.66 33.79
CA SER A 11 -4.85 3.86 32.96
C SER A 11 -5.35 3.46 31.59
N ALA A 12 -6.54 3.92 31.21
CA ALA A 12 -7.08 3.70 29.88
C ALA A 12 -6.08 4.23 28.83
N ALA A 13 -5.79 3.43 27.80
CA ALA A 13 -4.87 3.81 26.74
C ALA A 13 -5.34 5.08 26.03
N THR A 14 -4.41 5.97 25.73
CA THR A 14 -4.68 7.20 24.97
C THR A 14 -5.11 6.88 23.53
N PRO A 15 -5.82 7.78 22.83
CA PRO A 15 -6.16 7.60 21.42
C PRO A 15 -4.95 7.28 20.53
N ASP A 16 -3.82 7.94 20.78
CA ASP A 16 -2.58 7.72 20.03
C ASP A 16 -1.98 6.33 20.30
N GLU A 17 -2.03 5.86 21.54
CA GLU A 17 -1.60 4.50 21.89
C GLU A 17 -2.48 3.44 21.26
N LEU A 18 -3.79 3.67 21.16
CA LEU A 18 -4.72 2.78 20.50
C LEU A 18 -4.46 2.71 19.00
N LEU A 19 -4.21 3.85 18.35
CA LEU A 19 -3.83 3.90 16.93
C LEU A 19 -2.52 3.17 16.68
N ALA A 20 -1.51 3.39 17.52
CA ALA A 20 -0.23 2.71 17.42
C ALA A 20 -0.35 1.19 17.57
N ARG A 21 -1.19 0.71 18.49
CA ARG A 21 -1.48 -0.72 18.67
C ARG A 21 -2.17 -1.31 17.42
N ARG A 22 -3.15 -0.59 16.87
CA ARG A 22 -3.83 -1.02 15.63
C ARG A 22 -2.86 -1.10 14.45
N ALA A 23 -2.01 -0.10 14.28
CA ALA A 23 -1.00 -0.09 13.23
C ALA A 23 0.01 -1.24 13.39
N ALA A 24 0.45 -1.52 14.63
CA ALA A 24 1.38 -2.60 14.95
C ALA A 24 0.79 -3.99 14.74
N ALA A 25 -0.54 -4.15 14.82
CA ALA A 25 -1.22 -5.42 14.60
C ALA A 25 -1.24 -5.83 13.12
N VAL A 26 -1.05 -4.87 12.20
CA VAL A 26 -1.06 -5.12 10.76
C VAL A 26 0.30 -5.64 10.28
N THR A 27 0.30 -6.75 9.57
CA THR A 27 1.48 -7.36 8.96
C THR A 27 1.52 -7.12 7.46
N ILE A 28 2.67 -6.70 6.94
CA ILE A 28 2.92 -6.63 5.49
C ILE A 28 3.63 -7.90 5.07
N ARG A 29 3.10 -8.58 4.06
CA ARG A 29 3.70 -9.80 3.51
C ARG A 29 3.55 -9.89 2.00
N PRO A 30 4.36 -10.72 1.31
CA PRO A 30 4.15 -11.04 -0.09
C PRO A 30 2.78 -11.67 -0.33
N VAL A 31 2.21 -11.41 -1.50
CA VAL A 31 0.95 -12.00 -1.94
C VAL A 31 1.14 -13.51 -2.16
N ARG A 32 0.11 -14.29 -1.83
CA ARG A 32 -0.03 -15.70 -2.16
C ARG A 32 -1.12 -15.88 -3.23
N PHE A 33 -1.08 -16.97 -3.95
CA PHE A 33 -2.10 -17.26 -4.96
C PHE A 33 -3.52 -17.26 -4.38
N ASP A 34 -3.69 -17.79 -3.17
CA ASP A 34 -4.98 -17.86 -2.47
C ASP A 34 -5.54 -16.50 -2.03
N ASP A 35 -4.74 -15.43 -2.13
CA ASP A 35 -5.19 -14.07 -1.80
C ASP A 35 -5.99 -13.40 -2.94
N LEU A 36 -5.99 -13.94 -4.16
CA LEU A 36 -6.53 -13.27 -5.35
C LEU A 36 -7.98 -12.79 -5.19
N ASP A 37 -8.87 -13.64 -4.72
CA ASP A 37 -10.28 -13.29 -4.55
C ASP A 37 -10.46 -12.17 -3.52
N ASN A 38 -9.69 -12.20 -2.44
CA ASN A 38 -9.72 -11.18 -1.40
C ASN A 38 -9.10 -9.86 -1.89
N ILE A 39 -8.09 -9.91 -2.75
CA ILE A 39 -7.51 -8.72 -3.39
C ILE A 39 -8.53 -8.08 -4.32
N LEU A 40 -9.19 -8.84 -5.18
CA LEU A 40 -10.25 -8.35 -6.07
C LEU A 40 -11.37 -7.68 -5.27
N ALA A 41 -11.85 -8.32 -4.21
CA ALA A 41 -12.86 -7.76 -3.33
C ALA A 41 -12.40 -6.47 -2.60
N LEU A 42 -11.11 -6.39 -2.23
CA LEU A 42 -10.54 -5.22 -1.59
C LEU A 42 -10.47 -4.00 -2.52
N ILE A 43 -10.09 -4.21 -3.80
CA ILE A 43 -9.91 -3.11 -4.76
C ILE A 43 -11.22 -2.66 -5.42
N GLU A 44 -12.25 -3.51 -5.46
CA GLU A 44 -13.52 -3.23 -6.15
C GLU A 44 -14.16 -1.89 -5.74
N PRO A 45 -14.30 -1.51 -4.46
CA PRO A 45 -14.88 -0.23 -4.07
C PRO A 45 -14.08 0.98 -4.58
N PHE A 46 -12.78 0.83 -4.78
CA PHE A 46 -11.92 1.89 -5.33
C PHE A 46 -12.05 2.00 -6.85
N VAL A 47 -12.28 0.88 -7.53
CA VAL A 47 -12.59 0.85 -8.96
C VAL A 47 -13.96 1.48 -9.23
N GLU A 48 -14.98 1.15 -8.45
CA GLU A 48 -16.32 1.73 -8.56
C GLU A 48 -16.36 3.26 -8.36
N ARG A 49 -15.40 3.80 -7.60
CA ARG A 49 -15.24 5.24 -7.36
C ARG A 49 -14.25 5.92 -8.30
N ASP A 50 -13.80 5.25 -9.35
CA ASP A 50 -12.79 5.74 -10.30
C ASP A 50 -11.45 6.15 -9.63
N VAL A 51 -11.15 5.61 -8.45
CA VAL A 51 -9.87 5.85 -7.75
C VAL A 51 -8.78 4.94 -8.30
N LEU A 52 -9.14 3.70 -8.67
CA LEU A 52 -8.26 2.72 -9.29
C LEU A 52 -8.82 2.25 -10.63
N LEU A 53 -7.91 1.92 -11.54
CA LEU A 53 -8.28 1.22 -12.77
C LEU A 53 -8.68 -0.22 -12.45
N PRO A 54 -9.69 -0.78 -13.15
CA PRO A 54 -10.05 -2.18 -13.00
C PRO A 54 -8.87 -3.08 -13.38
N ARG A 55 -8.74 -4.21 -12.67
CA ARG A 55 -7.76 -5.24 -12.92
C ARG A 55 -8.46 -6.57 -13.16
N SER A 56 -8.06 -7.26 -14.21
CA SER A 56 -8.46 -8.65 -14.40
C SER A 56 -7.67 -9.56 -13.46
N GLU A 57 -8.21 -10.75 -13.23
CA GLU A 57 -7.50 -11.79 -12.47
C GLU A 57 -6.15 -12.11 -13.11
N GLY A 58 -6.08 -12.18 -14.45
CA GLY A 58 -4.84 -12.42 -15.18
C GLY A 58 -3.77 -11.36 -14.92
N GLU A 59 -4.14 -10.08 -14.90
CA GLU A 59 -3.20 -8.99 -14.58
C GLU A 59 -2.69 -9.09 -13.14
N LEU A 60 -3.53 -9.47 -12.19
CA LEU A 60 -3.11 -9.68 -10.80
C LEU A 60 -2.17 -10.88 -10.67
N ILE A 61 -2.44 -11.98 -11.39
CA ILE A 61 -1.57 -13.16 -11.42
C ILE A 61 -0.17 -12.80 -11.92
N GLU A 62 -0.06 -11.99 -12.96
CA GLU A 62 1.23 -11.52 -13.48
C GLU A 62 2.01 -10.68 -12.46
N LEU A 63 1.31 -9.92 -11.61
CA LEU A 63 1.92 -9.10 -10.58
C LEU A 63 2.24 -9.84 -9.28
N LEU A 64 1.73 -11.07 -9.07
CA LEU A 64 1.91 -11.81 -7.81
C LEU A 64 3.35 -11.86 -7.30
N PRO A 65 4.38 -12.13 -8.13
CA PRO A 65 5.76 -12.25 -7.65
C PRO A 65 6.32 -10.94 -7.08
N SER A 66 5.67 -9.81 -7.37
CA SER A 66 6.12 -8.48 -6.98
C SER A 66 5.02 -7.66 -6.29
N SER A 67 4.08 -8.34 -5.64
CA SER A 67 2.96 -7.72 -4.92
C SER A 67 3.01 -8.01 -3.43
N PHE A 68 2.43 -7.10 -2.64
CA PHE A 68 2.32 -7.21 -1.20
C PHE A 68 0.90 -6.96 -0.72
N VAL A 69 0.56 -7.59 0.38
CA VAL A 69 -0.69 -7.36 1.11
C VAL A 69 -0.42 -6.93 2.54
N ALA A 70 -1.36 -6.18 3.09
CA ALA A 70 -1.44 -5.90 4.51
C ALA A 70 -2.55 -6.78 5.10
N GLU A 71 -2.25 -7.47 6.20
CA GLU A 71 -3.15 -8.41 6.86
C GLU A 71 -3.32 -8.01 8.32
N ASP A 72 -4.57 -7.96 8.76
CA ASP A 72 -4.97 -7.75 10.15
C ASP A 72 -5.89 -8.88 10.60
N ALA A 73 -5.43 -9.69 11.56
CA ALA A 73 -6.17 -10.83 12.11
C ALA A 73 -6.78 -11.74 11.01
N GLY A 74 -6.01 -12.07 9.97
CA GLY A 74 -6.43 -12.94 8.87
C GLY A 74 -7.26 -12.25 7.78
N ARG A 75 -7.57 -10.96 7.92
CA ARG A 75 -8.27 -10.16 6.91
C ARG A 75 -7.28 -9.35 6.09
N LEU A 76 -7.41 -9.36 4.77
CA LEU A 76 -6.65 -8.44 3.91
C LEU A 76 -7.24 -7.04 4.00
N VAL A 77 -6.39 -6.10 4.41
CA VAL A 77 -6.75 -4.68 4.60
C VAL A 77 -5.96 -3.74 3.71
N GLY A 78 -5.03 -4.27 2.92
CA GLY A 78 -4.26 -3.49 1.96
C GLY A 78 -3.63 -4.36 0.88
N TYR A 79 -3.38 -3.74 -0.27
CA TYR A 79 -2.72 -4.34 -1.42
C TYR A 79 -1.90 -3.32 -2.18
N VAL A 80 -0.81 -3.77 -2.76
CA VAL A 80 0.00 -3.01 -3.72
C VAL A 80 0.70 -3.97 -4.69
N GLY A 81 0.80 -3.59 -5.95
CA GLY A 81 1.62 -4.27 -6.94
C GLY A 81 2.81 -3.42 -7.36
N LEU A 82 3.93 -4.07 -7.65
CA LEU A 82 5.07 -3.47 -8.32
C LEU A 82 5.19 -4.07 -9.71
N GLU A 83 4.85 -3.28 -10.74
CA GLU A 83 5.05 -3.69 -12.11
C GLU A 83 6.49 -3.41 -12.54
N ILE A 84 7.23 -4.45 -12.88
CA ILE A 84 8.64 -4.35 -13.26
C ILE A 84 8.73 -4.35 -14.78
N TYR A 85 9.06 -3.21 -15.37
CA TYR A 85 9.23 -3.07 -16.81
C TYR A 85 10.60 -3.55 -17.28
N SER A 86 11.63 -3.24 -16.50
CA SER A 86 13.01 -3.63 -16.78
C SER A 86 13.86 -3.42 -15.51
N ILE A 87 15.15 -3.74 -15.60
CA ILE A 87 16.12 -3.38 -14.56
C ILE A 87 16.21 -1.86 -14.32
N LYS A 88 15.75 -1.05 -15.24
CA LYS A 88 15.82 0.42 -15.14
C LYS A 88 14.60 1.03 -14.48
N LEU A 89 13.44 0.39 -14.56
CA LEU A 89 12.17 1.01 -14.18
C LEU A 89 11.15 0.00 -13.68
N ALA A 90 10.53 0.31 -12.57
CA ALA A 90 9.31 -0.32 -12.06
C ALA A 90 8.27 0.74 -11.67
N GLU A 91 7.03 0.34 -11.51
CA GLU A 91 5.91 1.22 -11.16
C GLU A 91 5.08 0.62 -10.03
N VAL A 92 4.80 1.46 -9.01
CA VAL A 92 3.84 1.13 -7.96
C VAL A 92 2.43 1.24 -8.53
N ARG A 93 1.66 0.16 -8.45
CA ARG A 93 0.30 0.08 -9.03
C ARG A 93 -0.73 -0.47 -8.06
N SER A 94 -1.98 -0.04 -8.26
CA SER A 94 -3.17 -0.55 -7.58
C SER A 94 -3.07 -0.50 -6.05
N LEU A 95 -2.41 0.51 -5.49
CA LEU A 95 -2.34 0.70 -4.04
C LEU A 95 -3.74 0.96 -3.48
N ALA A 96 -4.18 0.10 -2.57
CA ALA A 96 -5.44 0.23 -1.87
C ALA A 96 -5.29 -0.13 -0.39
N VAL A 97 -5.95 0.62 0.47
CA VAL A 97 -6.07 0.33 1.91
C VAL A 97 -7.53 0.44 2.30
N ALA A 98 -8.06 -0.58 2.97
CA ALA A 98 -9.43 -0.60 3.44
C ALA A 98 -9.76 0.68 4.24
N ILE A 99 -10.96 1.22 4.04
CA ILE A 99 -11.35 2.53 4.59
C ILE A 99 -11.21 2.57 6.12
N ASP A 100 -11.58 1.48 6.81
CA ASP A 100 -11.48 1.34 8.26
C ASP A 100 -10.04 1.16 8.77
N HIS A 101 -9.07 1.03 7.89
CA HIS A 101 -7.64 0.89 8.18
C HIS A 101 -6.77 2.02 7.60
N GLN A 102 -7.39 3.05 7.03
CA GLN A 102 -6.66 4.24 6.57
C GLN A 102 -6.13 5.05 7.76
N ARG A 103 -5.12 5.90 7.51
CA ARG A 103 -4.43 6.73 8.52
C ARG A 103 -3.65 5.95 9.59
N LEU A 104 -3.37 4.68 9.35
CA LEU A 104 -2.49 3.85 10.19
C LEU A 104 -1.08 3.67 9.62
N GLY A 105 -0.73 4.40 8.54
CA GLY A 105 0.55 4.27 7.88
C GLY A 105 0.71 2.99 7.04
N ILE A 106 -0.36 2.23 6.81
CA ILE A 106 -0.32 0.96 6.05
C ILE A 106 0.08 1.20 4.60
N GLY A 107 -0.47 2.24 3.95
CA GLY A 107 -0.12 2.59 2.57
C GLY A 107 1.37 2.88 2.41
N GLN A 108 1.97 3.63 3.30
CA GLN A 108 3.41 3.91 3.29
C GLN A 108 4.24 2.63 3.48
N ARG A 109 3.83 1.73 4.36
CA ARG A 109 4.50 0.44 4.57
C ARG A 109 4.42 -0.46 3.34
N LEU A 110 3.30 -0.48 2.64
CA LEU A 110 3.12 -1.20 1.39
C LEU A 110 4.04 -0.66 0.28
N VAL A 111 4.06 0.66 0.10
CA VAL A 111 4.96 1.32 -0.86
C VAL A 111 6.42 1.04 -0.50
N GLN A 112 6.78 1.10 0.78
CA GLN A 112 8.14 0.79 1.23
C GLN A 112 8.53 -0.66 0.90
N ALA A 113 7.62 -1.61 1.04
CA ALA A 113 7.86 -3.01 0.64
C ALA A 113 8.19 -3.13 -0.85
N CYS A 114 7.48 -2.38 -1.71
CA CYS A 114 7.78 -2.30 -3.15
C CYS A 114 9.16 -1.70 -3.42
N VAL A 115 9.48 -0.60 -2.77
CA VAL A 115 10.79 0.07 -2.94
C VAL A 115 11.94 -0.84 -2.47
N ASP A 116 11.76 -1.55 -1.36
CA ASP A 116 12.76 -2.49 -0.86
C ASP A 116 12.95 -3.69 -1.79
N LEU A 117 11.85 -4.20 -2.39
CA LEU A 117 11.92 -5.22 -3.41
C LEU A 117 12.70 -4.74 -4.65
N ALA A 118 12.40 -3.53 -5.11
CA ALA A 118 13.12 -2.92 -6.24
C ALA A 118 14.62 -2.79 -5.96
N ARG A 119 14.99 -2.35 -4.75
CA ARG A 119 16.40 -2.29 -4.33
C ARG A 119 17.08 -3.66 -4.33
N ARG A 120 16.43 -4.67 -3.78
CA ARG A 120 16.98 -6.05 -3.78
C ARG A 120 17.18 -6.60 -5.19
N LYS A 121 16.32 -6.20 -6.12
CA LYS A 121 16.40 -6.61 -7.54
C LYS A 121 17.36 -5.74 -8.36
N GLY A 122 17.93 -4.69 -7.78
CA GLY A 122 18.81 -3.75 -8.48
C GLY A 122 18.09 -2.85 -9.48
N ILE A 123 16.79 -2.64 -9.32
CA ILE A 123 16.01 -1.73 -10.18
C ILE A 123 16.40 -0.28 -9.84
N ILE A 124 16.70 0.50 -10.88
CA ILE A 124 17.29 1.82 -10.73
C ILE A 124 16.25 2.86 -10.28
N GLU A 125 15.07 2.84 -10.89
CA GLU A 125 14.01 3.82 -10.63
C GLU A 125 12.67 3.12 -10.34
N VAL A 126 11.94 3.67 -9.37
CA VAL A 126 10.54 3.30 -9.11
C VAL A 126 9.68 4.54 -9.30
N MET A 127 8.67 4.44 -10.14
CA MET A 127 7.73 5.54 -10.38
C MET A 127 6.34 5.24 -9.80
N ALA A 128 5.57 6.29 -9.63
CA ALA A 128 4.14 6.22 -9.38
C ALA A 128 3.42 7.26 -10.26
N ILE A 129 2.38 6.82 -10.96
CA ILE A 129 1.47 7.73 -11.67
C ILE A 129 0.26 7.91 -10.78
N THR A 130 0.07 9.11 -10.25
CA THR A 130 -0.90 9.32 -9.17
C THR A 130 -1.45 10.74 -9.16
N SER A 131 -2.68 10.88 -8.67
CA SER A 131 -3.26 12.16 -8.23
C SER A 131 -3.01 12.44 -6.73
N LYS A 132 -2.34 11.54 -6.01
CA LYS A 132 -2.03 11.60 -4.59
C LYS A 132 -0.58 12.00 -4.36
N GLU A 133 -0.17 13.13 -4.90
CA GLU A 133 1.20 13.65 -4.85
C GLU A 133 1.74 13.70 -3.42
N ASP A 134 1.00 14.32 -2.50
CA ASP A 134 1.46 14.50 -1.12
C ASP A 134 1.74 13.16 -0.41
N PHE A 135 0.92 12.14 -0.66
CA PHE A 135 1.14 10.81 -0.12
C PHE A 135 2.46 10.21 -0.63
N PHE A 136 2.72 10.25 -1.94
CA PHE A 136 3.95 9.70 -2.49
C PHE A 136 5.20 10.50 -2.11
N ARG A 137 5.08 11.82 -1.92
CA ARG A 137 6.16 12.62 -1.36
C ARG A 137 6.53 12.17 0.06
N LEU A 138 5.55 11.83 0.90
CA LEU A 138 5.81 11.24 2.22
C LEU A 138 6.51 9.88 2.13
N CYS A 139 6.31 9.13 1.02
CA CYS A 139 7.03 7.89 0.74
C CYS A 139 8.43 8.09 0.16
N GLY A 140 8.89 9.33 -0.02
CA GLY A 140 10.21 9.66 -0.56
C GLY A 140 10.27 9.82 -2.07
N PHE A 141 9.13 9.80 -2.76
CA PHE A 141 9.05 10.10 -4.20
C PHE A 141 9.08 11.61 -4.44
N ASP A 142 9.61 12.00 -5.59
CA ASP A 142 9.59 13.38 -6.04
C ASP A 142 9.50 13.45 -7.57
N PHE A 143 9.19 14.62 -8.10
CA PHE A 143 9.26 14.87 -9.53
C PHE A 143 10.70 14.70 -10.05
N THR A 144 10.83 14.39 -11.34
CA THR A 144 12.13 14.43 -12.00
C THR A 144 12.73 15.83 -11.93
N LEU A 145 14.03 15.91 -11.74
CA LEU A 145 14.77 17.18 -11.76
C LEU A 145 14.70 17.84 -13.14
N PRO A 146 14.86 19.19 -13.23
CA PRO A 146 14.95 19.87 -14.51
C PRO A 146 16.06 19.29 -15.38
N GLY A 147 15.75 18.98 -16.65
CA GLY A 147 16.69 18.37 -17.59
C GLY A 147 16.76 16.85 -17.57
N GLU A 148 16.10 16.19 -16.62
CA GLU A 148 15.96 14.74 -16.59
C GLU A 148 14.75 14.24 -17.42
N LYS A 149 14.70 12.92 -17.61
CA LYS A 149 13.58 12.27 -18.33
C LYS A 149 12.24 12.59 -17.65
N LYS A 150 11.23 12.86 -18.48
CA LYS A 150 9.85 13.09 -18.04
C LYS A 150 8.93 12.09 -18.73
N ALA A 151 7.91 11.65 -18.03
CA ALA A 151 6.81 10.91 -18.66
C ALA A 151 5.93 11.87 -19.46
N LEU A 152 5.67 11.54 -20.72
CA LEU A 152 4.77 12.26 -21.61
C LEU A 152 3.63 11.33 -22.00
N PHE A 153 2.41 11.86 -22.05
CA PHE A 153 1.19 11.11 -22.33
C PHE A 153 0.47 11.68 -23.54
N ILE A 154 -0.14 10.81 -24.32
CA ILE A 154 -1.07 11.15 -25.39
C ILE A 154 -2.36 10.34 -25.19
N HIS A 155 -3.50 11.02 -25.29
CA HIS A 155 -4.81 10.35 -25.30
C HIS A 155 -5.13 9.90 -26.72
N THR A 156 -5.40 8.63 -26.90
CA THR A 156 -5.70 8.02 -28.21
C THR A 156 -7.19 7.74 -28.43
N THR A 157 -7.98 7.88 -27.39
CA THR A 157 -9.45 7.82 -27.46
C THR A 157 -10.03 9.22 -27.55
N GLN A 158 -10.93 9.45 -28.53
CA GLN A 158 -11.70 10.69 -28.59
C GLN A 158 -12.82 10.62 -27.55
N SER A 159 -12.99 11.70 -26.79
CA SER A 159 -14.08 11.90 -25.84
C SER A 159 -15.41 12.05 -26.56
#